data_cae19525c5eb8b573d6337f0994b5b21
#
_entry.id   cae19525c5eb8b573d6337f0994b5b21
#
_cell.length_a   1.000
_cell.length_b   1.000
_cell.length_c   1.000
_cell.angle_alpha   90.00
_cell.angle_beta   90.00
_cell.angle_gamma   90.00
#
_symmetry.space_group_name_H-M   'P 1'
#
loop_
_entity.id
_entity.type
_entity.pdbx_description
1 polymer ?
#
loop_
_entity_poly.entity_id
_entity_poly.type
_entity_poly.pdbx_seq_one_letter_code
_entity_poly.pdbx_strand_id
1 'polypeptide(L)'
;YGHYPMGQTSFIVQKLKQYPDWRVNLEIEPESWEIVRQRDPEGYSAFKQMFKDQSVRSGRIEYVNPTYAQSYFFGTSGESVIRQFQYGMRLLRKHFPEAVFTTYSAEEPCFTSCLPMVLKSLGFSYASTKNPNTMWGGYVSAYGGELVNWVGPDGTKLVTVPRYGCEDLQPGSTWQSIAWFNSRDYIGKCLDAGIKHPVGMCIQDAAWSHGWNKGPWLGQDTAAYYCPTAYKTWRDY
;
A
#
# COMPACT_ATOMS: atom_id res chain seq x y z
N TYR A 1 -2.87 -2.62 -15.99
CA TYR A 1 -2.90 -1.44 -15.15
C TYR A 1 -3.08 -0.21 -16.03
N GLY A 2 -3.48 0.92 -15.54
CA GLY A 2 -3.79 2.11 -16.35
C GLY A 2 -5.25 2.49 -16.38
N HIS A 3 -6.07 1.79 -15.63
CA HIS A 3 -7.48 2.10 -15.47
C HIS A 3 -7.81 2.35 -14.01
N TYR A 4 -7.42 3.51 -13.51
CA TYR A 4 -7.95 3.95 -12.22
C TYR A 4 -9.48 3.99 -12.32
N PRO A 5 -10.22 3.22 -11.53
CA PRO A 5 -11.67 3.15 -11.65
C PRO A 5 -12.32 4.47 -11.31
N MET A 6 -13.21 4.91 -12.16
CA MET A 6 -14.02 6.09 -11.86
C MET A 6 -14.81 5.90 -10.56
N GLY A 7 -14.84 6.91 -9.74
CA GLY A 7 -15.51 6.88 -8.44
C GLY A 7 -14.66 6.39 -7.27
N GLN A 8 -13.49 5.78 -7.50
CA GLN A 8 -12.61 5.32 -6.42
C GLN A 8 -12.14 6.46 -5.53
N THR A 9 -11.78 7.59 -6.12
CA THR A 9 -11.35 8.78 -5.39
C THR A 9 -12.47 9.29 -4.46
N SER A 10 -13.68 9.41 -4.99
CA SER A 10 -14.85 9.81 -4.22
C SER A 10 -15.19 8.80 -3.13
N PHE A 11 -15.03 7.51 -3.40
CA PHE A 11 -15.20 6.46 -2.41
C PHE A 11 -14.22 6.61 -1.23
N ILE A 12 -12.92 6.82 -1.49
CA ILE A 12 -11.91 7.03 -0.45
C ILE A 12 -12.26 8.25 0.40
N VAL A 13 -12.63 9.38 -0.25
CA VAL A 13 -13.05 10.61 0.44
C VAL A 13 -14.26 10.37 1.33
N GLN A 14 -15.26 9.66 0.82
CA GLN A 14 -16.45 9.32 1.59
C GLN A 14 -16.10 8.46 2.82
N LYS A 15 -15.26 7.44 2.65
CA LYS A 15 -14.86 6.54 3.75
C LYS A 15 -14.02 7.25 4.81
N LEU A 16 -13.12 8.14 4.41
CA LEU A 16 -12.35 8.95 5.34
C LEU A 16 -13.25 9.92 6.16
N LYS A 17 -14.34 10.41 5.56
CA LYS A 17 -15.36 11.20 6.28
C LYS A 17 -16.22 10.35 7.20
N GLN A 18 -16.62 9.18 6.73
CA GLN A 18 -17.51 8.28 7.47
C GLN A 18 -16.82 7.64 8.70
N TYR A 19 -15.51 7.35 8.57
CA TYR A 19 -14.73 6.66 9.60
C TYR A 19 -13.53 7.53 10.01
N PRO A 20 -13.66 8.37 11.05
CA PRO A 20 -12.62 9.33 11.44
C PRO A 20 -11.29 8.70 11.86
N ASP A 21 -11.31 7.47 12.33
CA ASP A 21 -10.14 6.68 12.75
C ASP A 21 -9.55 5.82 11.62
N TRP A 22 -10.19 5.78 10.44
CA TRP A 22 -9.67 5.04 9.31
C TRP A 22 -8.41 5.69 8.74
N ARG A 23 -7.45 4.85 8.42
CA ARG A 23 -6.18 5.24 7.78
C ARG A 23 -6.05 4.51 6.45
N VAL A 24 -5.49 5.19 5.46
CA VAL A 24 -5.28 4.63 4.14
C VAL A 24 -3.86 4.87 3.66
N ASN A 25 -3.21 3.81 3.22
CA ASN A 25 -1.95 3.86 2.51
C ASN A 25 -2.24 3.77 1.02
N LEU A 26 -1.58 4.61 0.24
CA LEU A 26 -1.79 4.70 -1.20
C LEU A 26 -0.63 4.09 -1.95
N GLU A 27 -0.95 3.31 -2.94
CA GLU A 27 -0.03 2.71 -3.89
C GLU A 27 -0.52 2.91 -5.33
N ILE A 28 -1.11 4.06 -5.58
CA ILE A 28 -1.66 4.41 -6.90
C ILE A 28 -0.53 4.98 -7.75
N GLU A 29 -0.36 4.44 -8.96
CA GLU A 29 0.64 4.97 -9.89
C GLU A 29 0.41 6.47 -10.13
N PRO A 30 1.47 7.27 -10.05
CA PRO A 30 1.37 8.73 -10.12
C PRO A 30 0.68 9.27 -11.37
N GLU A 31 0.80 8.55 -12.49
CA GLU A 31 0.19 8.93 -13.76
C GLU A 31 -1.34 8.84 -13.73
N SER A 32 -1.88 7.96 -12.89
CA SER A 32 -3.33 7.83 -12.71
C SER A 32 -3.98 9.13 -12.24
N TRP A 33 -3.28 9.95 -11.49
CA TRP A 33 -3.81 11.23 -10.98
C TRP A 33 -4.08 12.25 -12.08
N GLU A 34 -3.30 12.24 -13.17
CA GLU A 34 -3.60 13.08 -14.32
C GLU A 34 -4.90 12.63 -15.01
N ILE A 35 -5.12 11.32 -15.10
CA ILE A 35 -6.36 10.74 -15.64
C ILE A 35 -7.56 11.12 -14.75
N VAL A 36 -7.42 10.97 -13.45
CA VAL A 36 -8.47 11.34 -12.48
C VAL A 36 -8.78 12.84 -12.59
N ARG A 37 -7.75 13.68 -12.65
CA ARG A 37 -7.92 15.13 -12.80
C ARG A 37 -8.73 15.53 -14.03
N GLN A 38 -8.54 14.80 -15.14
CA GLN A 38 -9.24 15.07 -16.41
C GLN A 38 -10.65 14.49 -16.44
N ARG A 39 -10.83 13.29 -15.90
CA ARG A 39 -12.10 12.53 -16.03
C ARG A 39 -13.05 12.72 -14.84
N ASP A 40 -12.51 13.02 -13.67
CA ASP A 40 -13.26 13.25 -12.42
C ASP A 40 -12.65 14.45 -11.66
N PRO A 41 -12.76 15.68 -12.22
CA PRO A 41 -12.14 16.87 -11.62
C PRO A 41 -12.70 17.22 -10.24
N GLU A 42 -13.96 16.89 -9.97
CA GLU A 42 -14.58 17.12 -8.66
C GLU A 42 -14.02 16.13 -7.62
N GLY A 43 -13.99 14.85 -7.94
CA GLY A 43 -13.38 13.81 -7.09
C GLY A 43 -11.91 14.08 -6.86
N TYR A 44 -11.18 14.48 -7.90
CA TYR A 44 -9.77 14.88 -7.77
C TYR A 44 -9.58 16.05 -6.79
N SER A 45 -10.38 17.10 -6.93
CA SER A 45 -10.29 18.29 -6.08
C SER A 45 -10.64 17.95 -4.63
N ALA A 46 -11.70 17.18 -4.42
CA ALA A 46 -12.10 16.72 -3.09
C ALA A 46 -11.01 15.85 -2.43
N PHE A 47 -10.40 14.95 -3.20
CA PHE A 47 -9.31 14.11 -2.69
C PHE A 47 -8.05 14.93 -2.38
N LYS A 48 -7.68 15.85 -3.26
CA LYS A 48 -6.53 16.74 -3.05
C LYS A 48 -6.65 17.55 -1.75
N GLN A 49 -7.84 18.08 -1.48
CA GLN A 49 -8.11 18.78 -0.22
C GLN A 49 -8.04 17.81 0.97
N MET A 50 -8.64 16.66 0.86
CA MET A 50 -8.59 15.61 1.90
C MET A 50 -7.15 15.17 2.16
N PHE A 51 -6.36 14.95 1.13
CA PHE A 51 -4.95 14.59 1.24
C PHE A 51 -4.17 15.67 2.01
N LYS A 52 -4.32 16.92 1.64
CA LYS A 52 -3.71 18.06 2.35
C LYS A 52 -4.07 18.09 3.84
N ASP A 53 -5.33 17.90 4.16
CA ASP A 53 -5.80 17.98 5.54
C ASP A 53 -5.44 16.77 6.38
N GLN A 54 -5.42 15.57 5.79
CA GLN A 54 -5.30 14.32 6.52
C GLN A 54 -3.90 13.69 6.44
N SER A 55 -3.09 13.98 5.42
CA SER A 55 -1.74 13.42 5.34
C SER A 55 -0.76 14.14 6.28
N VAL A 56 -0.79 15.46 6.30
CA VAL A 56 0.16 16.27 7.07
C VAL A 56 -0.27 16.41 8.52
N ARG A 57 -1.56 16.67 8.76
CA ARG A 57 -2.05 16.99 10.11
C ARG A 57 -2.37 15.78 10.97
N SER A 58 -2.91 14.74 10.39
CA SER A 58 -3.41 13.59 11.14
C SER A 58 -2.72 12.26 10.81
N GLY A 59 -1.89 12.21 9.76
CA GLY A 59 -1.26 10.99 9.29
C GLY A 59 -2.25 9.89 8.88
N ARG A 60 -3.43 10.28 8.40
CA ARG A 60 -4.47 9.32 8.00
C ARG A 60 -4.34 8.85 6.57
N ILE A 61 -3.62 9.60 5.74
CA ILE A 61 -3.33 9.27 4.34
C ILE A 61 -1.82 9.30 4.16
N GLU A 62 -1.24 8.21 3.70
CA GLU A 62 0.19 8.11 3.41
C GLU A 62 0.38 7.47 2.03
N TYR A 63 1.33 8.00 1.26
CA TYR A 63 1.76 7.40 0.01
C TYR A 63 2.94 6.47 0.29
N VAL A 64 2.73 5.16 0.15
CA VAL A 64 3.74 4.16 0.56
C VAL A 64 4.56 3.60 -0.61
N ASN A 65 4.05 3.66 -1.83
CA ASN A 65 4.81 3.33 -3.03
C ASN A 65 4.75 4.48 -4.05
N PRO A 66 5.68 5.44 -3.97
CA PRO A 66 5.69 6.57 -4.88
C PRO A 66 6.50 6.31 -6.16
N THR A 67 6.72 5.07 -6.57
CA THR A 67 7.40 4.75 -7.82
C THR A 67 6.54 5.15 -9.02
N TYR A 68 7.17 5.45 -10.15
CA TYR A 68 6.46 5.85 -11.37
C TYR A 68 5.54 4.74 -11.89
N ALA A 69 6.04 3.50 -11.82
CA ALA A 69 5.28 2.30 -12.13
C ALA A 69 5.68 1.19 -11.14
N GLN A 70 4.81 0.22 -10.94
CA GLN A 70 5.06 -0.93 -10.08
C GLN A 70 5.92 -1.97 -10.82
N SER A 71 7.20 -1.68 -10.93
CA SER A 71 8.16 -2.53 -11.64
C SER A 71 8.71 -3.63 -10.73
N TYR A 72 8.95 -4.80 -11.30
CA TYR A 72 9.64 -5.90 -10.61
C TYR A 72 11.13 -5.57 -10.47
N PHE A 73 11.53 -5.02 -9.34
CA PHE A 73 12.86 -4.45 -9.14
C PHE A 73 13.99 -5.48 -9.24
N PHE A 74 13.72 -6.74 -8.97
CA PHE A 74 14.71 -7.79 -9.18
C PHE A 74 15.09 -8.00 -10.66
N GLY A 75 14.24 -7.56 -11.59
CA GLY A 75 14.47 -7.65 -13.03
C GLY A 75 14.93 -6.35 -13.68
N THR A 76 15.19 -5.29 -12.90
CA THR A 76 15.56 -3.97 -13.41
C THR A 76 16.93 -3.52 -12.89
N SER A 77 17.59 -2.62 -13.65
CA SER A 77 18.86 -2.05 -13.21
C SER A 77 18.68 -1.11 -12.01
N GLY A 78 19.72 -0.95 -11.20
CA GLY A 78 19.71 -0.04 -10.06
C GLY A 78 19.40 1.41 -10.46
N GLU A 79 19.93 1.87 -11.60
CA GLU A 79 19.59 3.20 -12.13
C GLU A 79 18.10 3.33 -12.45
N SER A 80 17.49 2.28 -13.04
CA SER A 80 16.05 2.27 -13.30
C SER A 80 15.24 2.34 -12.02
N VAL A 81 15.65 1.61 -10.97
CA VAL A 81 15.00 1.67 -9.66
C VAL A 81 15.05 3.09 -9.09
N ILE A 82 16.21 3.73 -9.10
CA ILE A 82 16.35 5.11 -8.61
C ILE A 82 15.45 6.07 -9.40
N ARG A 83 15.42 5.95 -10.72
CA ARG A 83 14.58 6.79 -11.58
C ARG A 83 13.09 6.58 -11.35
N GLN A 84 12.66 5.35 -11.11
CA GLN A 84 11.26 5.05 -10.76
C GLN A 84 10.81 5.89 -9.56
N PHE A 85 11.61 5.92 -8.49
CA PHE A 85 11.31 6.77 -7.34
C PHE A 85 11.37 8.26 -7.66
N GLN A 86 12.44 8.73 -8.30
CA GLN A 86 12.63 10.15 -8.58
C GLN A 86 11.51 10.72 -9.45
N TYR A 87 11.12 10.02 -10.50
CA TYR A 87 10.04 10.46 -11.39
C TYR A 87 8.69 10.38 -10.70
N GLY A 88 8.41 9.28 -10.01
CA GLY A 88 7.15 9.10 -9.31
C GLY A 88 6.95 10.14 -8.21
N MET A 89 7.92 10.30 -7.32
CA MET A 89 7.87 11.31 -6.25
C MET A 89 7.72 12.73 -6.79
N ARG A 90 8.42 13.05 -7.88
CA ARG A 90 8.30 14.36 -8.54
C ARG A 90 6.90 14.57 -9.11
N LEU A 91 6.33 13.56 -9.75
CA LEU A 91 5.00 13.65 -10.34
C LEU A 91 3.92 13.73 -9.25
N LEU A 92 4.04 12.93 -8.21
CA LEU A 92 3.13 13.01 -7.06
C LEU A 92 3.13 14.39 -6.39
N ARG A 93 4.30 15.01 -6.23
CA ARG A 93 4.37 16.38 -5.67
C ARG A 93 3.76 17.46 -6.54
N LYS A 94 3.58 17.23 -7.85
CA LYS A 94 2.79 18.13 -8.70
C LYS A 94 1.30 18.09 -8.34
N HIS A 95 0.79 16.92 -8.01
CA HIS A 95 -0.60 16.74 -7.60
C HIS A 95 -0.81 17.08 -6.12
N PHE A 96 0.09 16.61 -5.27
CA PHE A 96 0.05 16.71 -3.82
C PHE A 96 1.35 17.29 -3.29
N PRO A 97 1.50 18.62 -3.28
CA PRO A 97 2.73 19.29 -2.83
C PRO A 97 3.12 18.93 -1.39
N GLU A 98 2.14 18.58 -0.57
CA GLU A 98 2.30 18.22 0.83
C GLU A 98 2.77 16.77 1.03
N ALA A 99 2.91 15.97 -0.03
CA ALA A 99 3.28 14.56 0.07
C ALA A 99 4.67 14.37 0.70
N VAL A 100 4.68 13.64 1.81
CA VAL A 100 5.87 13.18 2.51
C VAL A 100 5.93 11.66 2.36
N PHE A 101 7.11 11.15 2.08
CA PHE A 101 7.33 9.72 1.87
C PHE A 101 8.23 9.21 3.00
N THR A 102 7.63 8.54 3.98
CA THR A 102 8.33 8.04 5.16
C THR A 102 8.37 6.54 5.26
N THR A 103 7.33 5.87 4.77
CA THR A 103 7.19 4.42 4.82
C THR A 103 7.11 3.86 3.41
N TYR A 104 7.85 2.81 3.14
CA TYR A 104 7.77 2.07 1.89
C TYR A 104 7.01 0.76 2.09
N SER A 105 6.05 0.53 1.23
CA SER A 105 5.32 -0.74 1.10
C SER A 105 4.89 -0.91 -0.34
N ALA A 106 4.88 -2.14 -0.84
CA ALA A 106 4.46 -2.43 -2.20
C ALA A 106 3.70 -3.76 -2.25
N GLU A 107 2.68 -3.79 -3.09
CA GLU A 107 1.94 -5.01 -3.41
C GLU A 107 2.76 -5.92 -4.33
N GLU A 108 3.23 -5.38 -5.43
CA GLU A 108 4.01 -6.11 -6.43
C GLU A 108 5.42 -6.43 -5.93
N PRO A 109 6.16 -7.34 -6.59
CA PRO A 109 7.53 -7.66 -6.21
C PRO A 109 8.52 -6.51 -6.49
N CYS A 110 8.22 -5.33 -5.97
CA CYS A 110 9.05 -4.12 -6.08
C CYS A 110 10.16 -4.13 -5.02
N PHE A 111 10.89 -5.26 -4.91
CA PHE A 111 11.94 -5.46 -3.92
C PHE A 111 13.25 -5.87 -4.57
N THR A 112 14.34 -5.39 -4.00
CA THR A 112 15.71 -5.79 -4.31
C THR A 112 16.57 -5.63 -3.06
N SER A 113 17.68 -6.35 -2.99
CA SER A 113 18.59 -6.30 -1.83
C SER A 113 19.16 -4.91 -1.56
N CYS A 114 19.33 -4.09 -2.60
CA CYS A 114 19.85 -2.73 -2.48
C CYS A 114 18.81 -1.68 -2.06
N LEU A 115 17.55 -2.07 -1.95
CA LEU A 115 16.47 -1.12 -1.73
C LEU A 115 16.58 -0.33 -0.42
N PRO A 116 17.04 -0.88 0.72
CA PRO A 116 17.23 -0.09 1.94
C PRO A 116 18.11 1.13 1.74
N MET A 117 19.22 0.99 1.00
CA MET A 117 20.12 2.09 0.66
C MET A 117 19.41 3.16 -0.17
N VAL A 118 18.70 2.76 -1.22
CA VAL A 118 17.95 3.66 -2.10
C VAL A 118 16.87 4.41 -1.31
N LEU A 119 16.04 3.69 -0.57
CA LEU A 119 14.96 4.27 0.23
C LEU A 119 15.50 5.27 1.25
N LYS A 120 16.56 4.91 1.97
CA LYS A 120 17.18 5.80 2.95
C LYS A 120 17.73 7.08 2.33
N SER A 121 18.35 6.97 1.14
CA SER A 121 18.86 8.13 0.40
C SER A 121 17.74 9.07 -0.09
N LEU A 122 16.54 8.56 -0.25
CA LEU A 122 15.35 9.30 -0.65
C LEU A 122 14.49 9.82 0.53
N GLY A 123 14.94 9.56 1.77
CA GLY A 123 14.31 10.07 2.98
C GLY A 123 13.34 9.13 3.68
N PHE A 124 13.19 7.89 3.20
CA PHE A 124 12.37 6.90 3.90
C PHE A 124 13.02 6.46 5.21
N SER A 125 12.20 6.21 6.20
CA SER A 125 12.62 5.78 7.53
C SER A 125 12.13 4.38 7.88
N TYR A 126 11.06 3.95 7.24
CA TYR A 126 10.35 2.70 7.56
C TYR A 126 10.00 1.95 6.29
N ALA A 127 9.73 0.64 6.45
CA ALA A 127 9.19 -0.17 5.38
C ALA A 127 8.25 -1.26 5.92
N SER A 128 7.47 -1.84 5.02
CA SER A 128 6.80 -3.11 5.24
C SER A 128 7.23 -4.09 4.15
N THR A 129 7.71 -5.25 4.55
CA THR A 129 8.01 -6.36 3.64
C THR A 129 6.88 -7.40 3.60
N LYS A 130 5.71 -7.03 4.08
CA LYS A 130 4.48 -7.82 3.96
C LYS A 130 3.90 -7.71 2.54
N ASN A 131 4.73 -7.94 1.53
CA ASN A 131 4.23 -8.07 0.17
C ASN A 131 3.22 -9.23 0.14
N PRO A 132 1.95 -8.99 -0.14
CA PRO A 132 0.94 -10.02 -0.01
C PRO A 132 0.85 -10.94 -1.22
N ASN A 133 1.41 -10.51 -2.36
CA ASN A 133 1.28 -11.26 -3.59
C ASN A 133 2.34 -12.35 -3.69
N THR A 134 1.93 -13.61 -3.53
CA THR A 134 2.79 -14.78 -3.68
C THR A 134 2.66 -15.45 -5.06
N MET A 135 1.70 -15.00 -5.87
CA MET A 135 1.37 -15.64 -7.15
C MET A 135 2.45 -15.42 -8.20
N TRP A 136 3.07 -14.24 -8.21
CA TRP A 136 4.03 -13.84 -9.24
C TRP A 136 5.48 -14.19 -8.88
N GLY A 137 5.70 -14.88 -7.78
CA GLY A 137 7.04 -15.07 -7.23
C GLY A 137 7.63 -13.76 -6.68
N GLY A 138 8.90 -13.80 -6.26
CA GLY A 138 9.60 -12.58 -5.82
C GLY A 138 9.04 -11.91 -4.56
N TYR A 139 8.14 -12.56 -3.84
CA TYR A 139 7.67 -12.06 -2.57
C TYR A 139 8.75 -12.18 -1.50
N VAL A 140 8.75 -11.25 -0.57
CA VAL A 140 9.69 -11.26 0.53
C VAL A 140 9.24 -12.27 1.58
N SER A 141 10.10 -13.24 1.88
CA SER A 141 9.87 -14.26 2.91
C SER A 141 10.67 -13.98 4.19
N ALA A 142 10.87 -12.71 4.51
CA ALA A 142 11.54 -12.32 5.74
C ALA A 142 10.57 -12.44 6.92
N TYR A 143 10.84 -13.39 7.79
CA TYR A 143 10.07 -13.63 9.01
C TYR A 143 10.81 -13.06 10.21
N GLY A 144 10.06 -12.61 11.20
CA GLY A 144 10.65 -12.06 12.41
C GLY A 144 9.60 -11.74 13.47
N GLY A 145 10.05 -11.01 14.46
CA GLY A 145 9.17 -10.44 15.49
C GLY A 145 8.39 -9.24 14.95
N GLU A 146 7.95 -8.40 15.85
CA GLU A 146 7.10 -7.24 15.54
C GLU A 146 7.74 -6.26 14.55
N LEU A 147 9.03 -5.99 14.74
CA LEU A 147 9.86 -5.16 13.86
C LEU A 147 11.23 -5.80 13.66
N VAL A 148 11.80 -5.61 12.48
CA VAL A 148 13.15 -6.04 12.13
C VAL A 148 13.92 -4.90 11.46
N ASN A 149 15.24 -5.03 11.39
CA ASN A 149 16.05 -4.19 10.52
C ASN A 149 16.20 -4.88 9.15
N TRP A 150 15.70 -4.25 8.11
CA TRP A 150 16.04 -4.63 6.76
C TRP A 150 17.40 -4.00 6.41
N VAL A 151 18.38 -4.85 6.13
CA VAL A 151 19.76 -4.40 5.96
C VAL A 151 20.17 -4.50 4.50
N GLY A 152 20.61 -3.40 3.93
CA GLY A 152 21.20 -3.35 2.60
C GLY A 152 22.64 -3.87 2.56
N PRO A 153 23.19 -4.16 1.37
CA PRO A 153 24.56 -4.64 1.21
C PRO A 153 25.64 -3.69 1.75
N ASP A 154 25.32 -2.40 1.82
CA ASP A 154 26.20 -1.34 2.36
C ASP A 154 26.08 -1.19 3.89
N GLY A 155 25.28 -2.03 4.54
CA GLY A 155 24.99 -1.94 5.97
C GLY A 155 23.90 -0.95 6.35
N THR A 156 23.30 -0.23 5.39
CA THR A 156 22.15 0.64 5.63
C THR A 156 21.00 -0.15 6.23
N LYS A 157 20.41 0.38 7.30
CA LYS A 157 19.31 -0.24 8.02
C LYS A 157 18.02 0.56 7.86
N LEU A 158 16.92 -0.14 7.61
CA LEU A 158 15.57 0.40 7.57
C LEU A 158 14.68 -0.40 8.53
N VAL A 159 14.02 0.28 9.46
CA VAL A 159 13.09 -0.37 10.38
C VAL A 159 11.88 -0.85 9.58
N THR A 160 11.55 -2.12 9.72
CA THR A 160 10.63 -2.79 8.80
C THR A 160 9.67 -3.70 9.54
N VAL A 161 8.42 -3.69 9.12
CA VAL A 161 7.44 -4.71 9.51
C VAL A 161 7.67 -5.93 8.63
N PRO A 162 8.10 -7.08 9.20
CA PRO A 162 8.30 -8.31 8.45
C PRO A 162 7.00 -9.10 8.34
N ARG A 163 7.04 -10.22 7.64
CA ARG A 163 6.05 -11.27 7.85
C ARG A 163 6.19 -11.85 9.24
N TYR A 164 5.07 -12.17 9.87
CA TYR A 164 5.07 -12.87 11.14
C TYR A 164 5.07 -14.39 10.91
N GLY A 165 5.76 -15.12 11.74
CA GLY A 165 5.83 -16.58 11.63
C GLY A 165 4.48 -17.30 11.79
N CYS A 166 3.49 -16.61 12.36
CA CYS A 166 2.12 -17.11 12.49
C CYS A 166 1.22 -16.80 11.28
N GLU A 167 1.73 -16.12 10.26
CA GLU A 167 0.97 -15.85 9.03
C GLU A 167 0.86 -17.13 8.18
N ASP A 168 -0.36 -17.48 7.84
CA ASP A 168 -0.64 -18.61 6.96
C ASP A 168 -0.67 -18.11 5.50
N LEU A 169 0.48 -18.21 4.84
CA LEU A 169 0.64 -17.86 3.44
C LEU A 169 0.70 -19.12 2.60
N GLN A 170 -0.39 -19.40 1.92
CA GLN A 170 -0.42 -20.46 0.94
C GLN A 170 0.30 -20.04 -0.35
N PRO A 171 1.13 -20.90 -0.97
CA PRO A 171 1.68 -20.63 -2.29
C PRO A 171 0.56 -20.29 -3.29
N GLY A 172 0.75 -19.26 -4.08
CA GLY A 172 -0.27 -18.77 -5.00
C GLY A 172 -1.39 -17.93 -4.36
N SER A 173 -1.28 -17.62 -3.06
CA SER A 173 -2.18 -16.69 -2.41
C SER A 173 -2.05 -15.30 -3.01
N THR A 174 -3.16 -14.64 -3.18
CA THR A 174 -3.21 -13.22 -3.50
C THR A 174 -3.43 -12.41 -2.23
N TRP A 175 -3.17 -11.13 -2.32
CA TRP A 175 -3.47 -10.19 -1.25
C TRP A 175 -4.97 -10.15 -0.91
N GLN A 176 -5.89 -10.46 -1.86
CA GLN A 176 -7.31 -10.64 -1.54
C GLN A 176 -7.52 -11.77 -0.54
N SER A 177 -6.85 -12.90 -0.75
CA SER A 177 -6.91 -14.03 0.17
C SER A 177 -6.48 -13.61 1.57
N ILE A 178 -5.41 -12.84 1.66
CA ILE A 178 -4.90 -12.35 2.95
C ILE A 178 -5.88 -11.38 3.61
N ALA A 179 -6.47 -10.47 2.85
CA ALA A 179 -7.48 -9.55 3.35
C ALA A 179 -8.74 -10.27 3.87
N TRP A 180 -9.16 -11.33 3.16
CA TRP A 180 -10.28 -12.16 3.56
C TRP A 180 -10.01 -12.99 4.80
N PHE A 181 -8.78 -13.49 4.92
CA PHE A 181 -8.35 -14.38 6.00
C PHE A 181 -7.69 -13.66 7.16
N ASN A 182 -7.44 -12.34 7.06
CA ASN A 182 -7.11 -11.49 8.20
C ASN A 182 -8.35 -11.32 9.09
N SER A 183 -8.77 -12.45 9.59
CA SER A 183 -9.90 -12.61 10.46
C SER A 183 -9.45 -12.38 11.90
N ARG A 184 -10.39 -12.52 12.78
CA ARG A 184 -10.20 -12.60 14.23
C ARG A 184 -9.04 -13.54 14.61
N ASP A 185 -8.95 -14.70 13.98
CA ASP A 185 -7.93 -15.68 14.27
C ASP A 185 -6.51 -15.18 14.00
N TYR A 186 -6.33 -14.33 13.00
CA TYR A 186 -5.02 -13.73 12.71
C TYR A 186 -4.51 -12.88 13.88
N ILE A 187 -5.35 -12.05 14.45
CA ILE A 187 -4.98 -11.22 15.61
C ILE A 187 -4.63 -12.10 16.80
N GLY A 188 -5.48 -13.09 17.11
CA GLY A 188 -5.23 -14.06 18.17
C GLY A 188 -3.90 -14.76 18.00
N LYS A 189 -3.63 -15.32 16.82
CA LYS A 189 -2.35 -15.97 16.49
C LYS A 189 -1.16 -15.04 16.66
N CYS A 190 -1.29 -13.77 16.26
CA CYS A 190 -0.22 -12.78 16.46
C CYS A 190 0.04 -12.51 17.95
N LEU A 191 -1.00 -12.31 18.73
CA LEU A 191 -0.88 -12.08 20.17
C LEU A 191 -0.28 -13.30 20.90
N ASP A 192 -0.71 -14.50 20.54
CA ASP A 192 -0.16 -15.75 21.07
C ASP A 192 1.32 -15.93 20.71
N ALA A 193 1.72 -15.44 19.55
CA ALA A 193 3.11 -15.41 19.10
C ALA A 193 3.93 -14.26 19.71
N GLY A 194 3.35 -13.46 20.61
CA GLY A 194 4.02 -12.33 21.26
C GLY A 194 4.09 -11.06 20.45
N ILE A 195 3.37 -10.97 19.33
CA ILE A 195 3.23 -9.76 18.51
C ILE A 195 2.16 -8.88 19.17
N LYS A 196 2.57 -7.85 19.87
CA LYS A 196 1.66 -7.01 20.65
C LYS A 196 0.87 -6.00 19.81
N HIS A 197 1.45 -5.57 18.69
CA HIS A 197 0.85 -4.60 17.76
C HIS A 197 0.82 -5.18 16.35
N PRO A 198 -0.04 -6.17 16.10
CA PRO A 198 -0.07 -6.86 14.82
C PRO A 198 -0.45 -5.90 13.68
N VAL A 199 0.30 -5.98 12.60
CA VAL A 199 0.02 -5.28 11.34
C VAL A 199 -0.49 -6.30 10.35
N GLY A 200 -1.73 -6.13 9.93
CA GLY A 200 -2.30 -6.86 8.79
C GLY A 200 -2.34 -5.96 7.56
N MET A 201 -2.28 -6.57 6.40
CA MET A 201 -2.50 -5.85 5.15
C MET A 201 -3.91 -6.14 4.63
N CYS A 202 -4.60 -5.07 4.29
CA CYS A 202 -5.82 -5.14 3.52
C CYS A 202 -5.62 -4.23 2.30
N ILE A 203 -5.47 -4.85 1.13
CA ILE A 203 -5.26 -4.13 -0.11
C ILE A 203 -6.52 -4.23 -0.95
N GLN A 204 -6.87 -3.12 -1.56
CA GLN A 204 -7.87 -3.04 -2.61
C GLN A 204 -7.18 -2.81 -3.93
N ASP A 205 -7.16 -3.83 -4.76
CA ASP A 205 -6.73 -3.75 -6.13
C ASP A 205 -7.84 -3.18 -7.00
N ALA A 206 -7.62 -2.00 -7.52
CA ALA A 206 -8.58 -1.33 -8.37
C ALA A 206 -8.74 -1.98 -9.75
N ALA A 207 -7.86 -2.89 -10.09
CA ALA A 207 -7.74 -3.40 -11.44
C ALA A 207 -8.28 -4.83 -11.61
N TRP A 208 -8.56 -5.51 -10.51
CA TRP A 208 -8.87 -6.92 -10.55
C TRP A 208 -10.37 -7.18 -10.63
N SER A 209 -10.83 -7.50 -11.79
CA SER A 209 -12.13 -8.13 -11.95
C SER A 209 -12.23 -8.80 -13.32
N HIS A 210 -13.09 -9.76 -13.41
CA HIS A 210 -13.58 -10.28 -14.68
C HIS A 210 -14.36 -9.17 -15.42
N GLY A 211 -13.63 -8.38 -16.18
CA GLY A 211 -14.13 -7.14 -16.69
C GLY A 211 -13.90 -6.01 -15.68
N TRP A 212 -12.83 -5.33 -15.83
CA TRP A 212 -12.33 -4.19 -15.08
C TRP A 212 -13.38 -3.11 -14.78
N ASN A 213 -14.43 -3.11 -15.54
CA ASN A 213 -15.59 -2.24 -15.42
C ASN A 213 -16.73 -2.83 -14.57
N LYS A 214 -16.56 -4.02 -14.04
CA LYS A 214 -17.54 -4.70 -13.18
C LYS A 214 -16.98 -5.08 -11.82
N GLY A 215 -15.80 -4.58 -11.51
CA GLY A 215 -15.16 -4.88 -10.24
C GLY A 215 -15.85 -4.23 -9.06
N PRO A 216 -15.57 -4.73 -7.89
CA PRO A 216 -16.10 -4.23 -6.63
C PRO A 216 -15.84 -2.74 -6.38
N TRP A 217 -14.96 -2.17 -7.16
CA TRP A 217 -14.41 -0.82 -7.02
C TRP A 217 -15.29 0.28 -7.56
N LEU A 218 -16.23 -0.02 -8.41
CA LEU A 218 -17.04 0.96 -9.12
C LEU A 218 -18.33 1.34 -8.38
N GLY A 219 -18.25 1.53 -7.08
CA GLY A 219 -19.39 1.96 -6.28
C GLY A 219 -20.46 0.91 -6.07
N GLN A 220 -20.18 -0.35 -6.41
CA GLN A 220 -21.07 -1.47 -6.12
C GLN A 220 -20.80 -2.02 -4.72
N ASP A 221 -21.70 -2.81 -4.19
CA ASP A 221 -21.65 -3.38 -2.85
C ASP A 221 -20.33 -4.09 -2.52
N THR A 222 -19.67 -4.62 -3.53
CA THR A 222 -18.39 -5.30 -3.39
C THR A 222 -17.20 -4.35 -3.18
N ALA A 223 -17.21 -3.12 -3.69
CA ALA A 223 -16.21 -2.12 -3.34
C ALA A 223 -16.37 -1.68 -1.88
N ALA A 224 -17.62 -1.56 -1.44
CA ALA A 224 -17.95 -1.33 -0.05
C ALA A 224 -17.62 -2.54 0.84
N TYR A 225 -17.42 -3.70 0.27
CA TYR A 225 -17.19 -4.94 0.97
C TYR A 225 -15.74 -5.06 1.49
N TYR A 226 -14.74 -4.76 0.66
CA TYR A 226 -13.35 -4.95 1.07
C TYR A 226 -12.90 -3.98 2.17
N CYS A 227 -12.98 -2.69 1.92
CA CYS A 227 -12.51 -1.71 2.89
C CYS A 227 -13.33 -1.69 4.19
N PRO A 228 -14.67 -1.63 4.15
CA PRO A 228 -15.47 -1.63 5.37
C PRO A 228 -15.41 -2.94 6.15
N THR A 229 -15.29 -4.07 5.45
CA THR A 229 -15.19 -5.38 6.11
C THR A 229 -13.88 -5.52 6.86
N ALA A 230 -12.77 -5.19 6.23
CA ALA A 230 -11.47 -5.18 6.89
C ALA A 230 -11.44 -4.18 8.05
N TYR A 231 -11.96 -2.97 7.86
CA TYR A 231 -12.05 -1.97 8.90
C TYR A 231 -12.86 -2.48 10.10
N LYS A 232 -14.03 -3.04 9.88
CA LYS A 232 -14.86 -3.61 10.95
C LYS A 232 -14.14 -4.73 11.68
N THR A 233 -13.51 -5.65 10.96
CA THR A 233 -12.77 -6.76 11.54
C THR A 233 -11.68 -6.27 12.50
N TRP A 234 -10.91 -5.27 12.09
CA TRP A 234 -9.88 -4.69 12.95
C TRP A 234 -10.43 -3.87 14.10
N ARG A 235 -11.51 -3.14 13.84
CA ARG A 235 -12.16 -2.30 14.86
C ARG A 235 -12.86 -3.11 15.93
N ASP A 236 -13.49 -4.21 15.57
CA ASP A 236 -14.22 -5.06 16.49
C ASP A 236 -13.30 -5.81 17.47
N TYR A 237 -12.01 -5.68 17.28
CA TYR A 237 -10.95 -6.17 18.14
C TYR A 237 -10.47 -5.13 19.15
#